data_1fded25dc500f1b5bd89538ee178ba09
#
_entry.id   1fded25dc500f1b5bd89538ee178ba09
#
_cell.length_a   1.000
_cell.length_b   1.000
_cell.length_c   1.000
_cell.angle_alpha   90.00
_cell.angle_beta   90.00
_cell.angle_gamma   90.00
#
_symmetry.space_group_name_H-M   'P 1'
#
loop_
_entity.id
_entity.type
_entity.pdbx_description
1 polymer ?
#
loop_
_entity_poly.entity_id
_entity_poly.type
_entity_poly.pdbx_seq_one_letter_code
_entity_poly.pdbx_strand_id
1 'polypeptide(L)'
;MTTSKQKHKLLPLVIYNPLIPVKGFLAMVTIFILWIRSEYKGDTRRLNERFFRHETIHVYQQTEIWITSIIIAVLSCLIFNLSLWWILATPLLPLLIYVICWIIEIILPPYNMAYKNICFETEARYNENNPEYLNTRKLFRFKFLKYISNKKYPAK
;
A
#
# COMPACT_ATOMS: atom_id res chain seq x y z
N MET A 1 7.87 -34.45 5.68
CA MET A 1 8.10 -33.07 6.15
C MET A 1 8.67 -32.26 5.01
N THR A 2 7.82 -31.59 4.27
CA THR A 2 8.23 -30.70 3.19
C THR A 2 8.47 -29.32 3.78
N THR A 3 9.74 -28.97 3.97
CA THR A 3 10.15 -27.59 4.28
C THR A 3 9.72 -26.69 3.13
N SER A 4 8.60 -25.99 3.27
CA SER A 4 8.20 -24.96 2.33
C SER A 4 9.30 -23.90 2.35
N LYS A 5 10.06 -23.77 1.26
CA LYS A 5 10.99 -22.65 1.05
C LYS A 5 10.21 -21.36 1.27
N GLN A 6 10.47 -20.70 2.37
CA GLN A 6 9.94 -19.38 2.68
C GLN A 6 10.43 -18.45 1.57
N LYS A 7 9.60 -18.19 0.56
CA LYS A 7 9.89 -17.21 -0.47
C LYS A 7 10.11 -15.87 0.21
N HIS A 8 11.17 -15.17 -0.17
CA HIS A 8 11.51 -13.85 0.35
C HIS A 8 10.27 -12.95 0.30
N LYS A 9 9.66 -12.73 1.46
CA LYS A 9 8.56 -11.78 1.64
C LYS A 9 9.16 -10.40 1.81
N LEU A 10 8.55 -9.42 1.16
CA LEU A 10 8.85 -8.02 1.39
C LEU A 10 8.20 -7.65 2.72
N LEU A 11 9.01 -7.63 3.79
CA LEU A 11 8.52 -7.29 5.12
C LEU A 11 8.76 -5.80 5.37
N PRO A 12 7.77 -5.08 5.94
CA PRO A 12 7.95 -3.68 6.30
C PRO A 12 8.93 -3.52 7.47
N LEU A 13 9.66 -2.41 7.47
CA LEU A 13 10.34 -1.92 8.66
C LEU A 13 9.30 -1.27 9.57
N VAL A 14 9.08 -1.83 10.75
CA VAL A 14 8.08 -1.32 11.70
C VAL A 14 8.68 -0.25 12.59
N ILE A 15 8.08 0.95 12.58
CA ILE A 15 8.47 2.08 13.43
C ILE A 15 7.26 2.55 14.23
N TYR A 16 7.44 2.63 15.57
CA TYR A 16 6.44 3.21 16.45
C TYR A 16 6.70 4.71 16.62
N ASN A 17 5.68 5.54 16.35
CA ASN A 17 5.82 6.99 16.39
C ASN A 17 4.56 7.65 16.97
N PRO A 18 4.69 8.67 17.85
CA PRO A 18 3.52 9.34 18.44
C PRO A 18 2.82 10.32 17.49
N LEU A 19 3.49 10.77 16.42
CA LEU A 19 2.98 11.77 15.49
C LEU A 19 2.53 11.18 14.15
N ILE A 20 3.18 10.09 13.70
CA ILE A 20 2.92 9.42 12.43
C ILE A 20 2.41 8.00 12.71
N PRO A 21 1.27 7.60 12.15
CA PRO A 21 0.30 8.36 11.36
C PRO A 21 -0.44 9.43 12.19
N VAL A 22 -1.17 10.32 11.52
CA VAL A 22 -1.99 11.35 12.19
C VAL A 22 -3.03 10.71 13.11
N LYS A 23 -3.48 11.46 14.12
CA LYS A 23 -4.48 10.99 15.08
C LYS A 23 -5.75 10.48 14.37
N GLY A 24 -6.22 9.32 14.79
CA GLY A 24 -7.36 8.64 14.17
C GLY A 24 -6.99 7.44 13.27
N PHE A 25 -5.73 7.35 12.85
CA PHE A 25 -5.22 6.18 12.13
C PHE A 25 -4.33 5.32 13.02
N LEU A 26 -4.48 4.01 12.93
CA LEU A 26 -3.67 3.05 13.68
C LEU A 26 -2.27 2.94 13.09
N ALA A 27 -2.18 2.86 11.77
CA ALA A 27 -0.95 2.69 11.04
C ALA A 27 -0.99 3.38 9.66
N MET A 28 0.18 3.54 9.06
CA MET A 28 0.37 4.05 7.70
C MET A 28 1.63 3.44 7.10
N VAL A 29 1.56 3.01 5.85
CA VAL A 29 2.72 2.53 5.10
C VAL A 29 3.28 3.66 4.24
N THR A 30 4.61 3.83 4.26
CA THR A 30 5.35 4.66 3.30
C THR A 30 6.47 3.82 2.69
N ILE A 31 6.26 3.38 1.47
CA ILE A 31 7.14 2.47 0.71
C ILE A 31 7.36 1.16 1.47
N PHE A 32 8.43 0.99 2.25
CA PHE A 32 8.68 -0.22 3.06
C PHE A 32 8.65 0.04 4.56
N ILE A 33 8.25 1.23 5.00
CA ILE A 33 8.14 1.56 6.42
C ILE A 33 6.68 1.50 6.82
N LEU A 34 6.41 0.69 7.85
CA LEU A 34 5.12 0.63 8.53
C LEU A 34 5.21 1.48 9.80
N TRP A 35 4.58 2.65 9.75
CA TRP A 35 4.43 3.53 10.90
C TRP A 35 3.23 3.09 11.72
N ILE A 36 3.43 2.81 13.00
CA ILE A 36 2.37 2.47 13.95
C ILE A 36 2.38 3.53 15.06
N ARG A 37 1.21 4.03 15.42
CA ARG A 37 1.13 4.96 16.56
C ARG A 37 1.63 4.29 17.83
N SER A 38 2.47 5.01 18.60
CA SER A 38 3.11 4.49 19.82
C SER A 38 2.10 4.03 20.88
N GLU A 39 0.89 4.60 20.90
CA GLU A 39 -0.19 4.21 21.81
C GLU A 39 -0.67 2.76 21.62
N TYR A 40 -0.42 2.15 20.46
CA TYR A 40 -0.79 0.76 20.17
C TYR A 40 0.36 -0.23 20.35
N LYS A 41 1.52 0.23 20.83
CA LYS A 41 2.66 -0.64 21.09
C LYS A 41 2.29 -1.72 22.11
N GLY A 42 2.36 -2.98 21.72
CA GLY A 42 1.99 -4.12 22.57
C GLY A 42 0.51 -4.50 22.54
N ASP A 43 -0.34 -3.80 21.78
CA ASP A 43 -1.74 -4.17 21.59
C ASP A 43 -1.85 -5.34 20.57
N THR A 44 -1.70 -6.57 21.08
CA THR A 44 -1.77 -7.79 20.27
C THR A 44 -3.14 -8.06 19.64
N ARG A 45 -4.21 -7.44 20.16
CA ARG A 45 -5.56 -7.58 19.58
C ARG A 45 -5.66 -6.84 18.26
N ARG A 46 -5.11 -5.63 18.20
CA ARG A 46 -5.11 -4.79 16.99
C ARG A 46 -3.95 -5.14 16.07
N LEU A 47 -2.75 -5.37 16.62
CA LEU A 47 -1.54 -5.73 15.88
C LEU A 47 -1.42 -7.26 15.74
N ASN A 48 -2.39 -7.87 15.10
CA ASN A 48 -2.41 -9.31 14.84
C ASN A 48 -1.89 -9.65 13.42
N GLU A 49 -1.79 -10.92 13.09
CA GLU A 49 -1.30 -11.38 11.78
C GLU A 49 -2.12 -10.85 10.60
N ARG A 50 -3.44 -10.73 10.76
CA ARG A 50 -4.33 -10.16 9.75
C ARG A 50 -3.94 -8.71 9.44
N PHE A 51 -3.73 -7.91 10.49
CA PHE A 51 -3.27 -6.52 10.37
C PHE A 51 -1.93 -6.44 9.63
N PHE A 52 -0.91 -7.19 10.07
CA PHE A 52 0.39 -7.16 9.40
C PHE A 52 0.31 -7.64 7.95
N ARG A 53 -0.57 -8.57 7.62
CA ARG A 53 -0.80 -9.03 6.25
C ARG A 53 -1.40 -7.92 5.40
N HIS A 54 -2.40 -7.21 5.93
CA HIS A 54 -3.01 -6.04 5.29
C HIS A 54 -1.96 -4.98 4.95
N GLU A 55 -1.19 -4.56 5.93
CA GLU A 55 -0.15 -3.53 5.75
C GLU A 55 0.98 -4.00 4.82
N THR A 56 1.35 -5.28 4.86
CA THR A 56 2.34 -5.83 3.94
C THR A 56 1.86 -5.78 2.49
N ILE A 57 0.56 -5.94 2.22
CA ILE A 57 0.01 -5.77 0.87
C ILE A 57 0.25 -4.34 0.38
N HIS A 58 0.05 -3.33 1.24
CA HIS A 58 0.34 -1.94 0.90
C HIS A 58 1.83 -1.71 0.61
N VAL A 59 2.73 -2.39 1.32
CA VAL A 59 4.17 -2.35 1.01
C VAL A 59 4.44 -2.83 -0.41
N TYR A 60 3.84 -3.95 -0.84
CA TYR A 60 3.98 -4.43 -2.22
C TYR A 60 3.45 -3.41 -3.23
N GLN A 61 2.27 -2.85 -3.00
CA GLN A 61 1.64 -1.86 -3.88
C GLN A 61 2.51 -0.62 -4.04
N GLN A 62 2.96 -0.05 -2.92
CA GLN A 62 3.78 1.17 -2.94
C GLN A 62 5.16 0.91 -3.56
N THR A 63 5.76 -0.24 -3.30
CA THR A 63 7.04 -0.63 -3.89
C THR A 63 6.92 -0.76 -5.42
N GLU A 64 5.85 -1.40 -5.91
CA GLU A 64 5.57 -1.51 -7.35
C GLU A 64 5.48 -0.14 -8.02
N ILE A 65 4.70 0.77 -7.43
CA ILE A 65 4.52 2.12 -7.96
C ILE A 65 5.83 2.89 -7.90
N TRP A 66 6.53 2.85 -6.77
CA TRP A 66 7.76 3.63 -6.58
C TRP A 66 8.88 3.21 -7.53
N ILE A 67 9.16 1.90 -7.64
CA ILE A 67 10.21 1.40 -8.54
C ILE A 67 9.85 1.72 -10.01
N THR A 68 8.58 1.54 -10.39
CA THR A 68 8.12 1.91 -11.74
C THR A 68 8.30 3.40 -11.99
N SER A 69 8.01 4.25 -11.00
CA SER A 69 8.18 5.70 -11.09
C SER A 69 9.66 6.09 -11.25
N ILE A 70 10.57 5.43 -10.56
CA ILE A 70 12.02 5.64 -10.74
C ILE A 70 12.43 5.31 -12.17
N ILE A 71 12.02 4.15 -12.68
CA ILE A 71 12.36 3.74 -14.04
C ILE A 71 11.84 4.75 -15.05
N ILE A 72 10.59 5.18 -14.93
CA ILE A 72 10.00 6.18 -15.82
C ILE A 72 10.75 7.52 -15.70
N ALA A 73 11.06 7.97 -14.49
CA ALA A 73 11.78 9.23 -14.28
C ALA A 73 13.19 9.19 -14.91
N VAL A 74 13.94 8.10 -14.72
CA VAL A 74 15.27 7.93 -15.31
C VAL A 74 15.19 7.94 -16.84
N LEU A 75 14.26 7.18 -17.43
CA LEU A 75 14.08 7.14 -18.88
C LEU A 75 13.66 8.52 -19.42
N SER A 76 12.78 9.25 -18.72
CA SER A 76 12.36 10.60 -19.11
C SER A 76 13.55 11.57 -19.04
N CYS A 77 14.38 11.51 -18.01
CA CYS A 77 15.59 12.34 -17.91
C CYS A 77 16.54 12.10 -19.07
N LEU A 78 16.73 10.82 -19.47
CA LEU A 78 17.64 10.45 -20.58
C LEU A 78 17.07 10.89 -21.94
N ILE A 79 15.76 10.68 -22.18
CA ILE A 79 15.13 10.96 -23.48
C ILE A 79 14.96 12.47 -23.71
N PHE A 80 14.50 13.18 -22.67
CA PHE A 80 14.14 14.60 -22.76
C PHE A 80 15.21 15.54 -22.18
N ASN A 81 16.37 15.00 -21.79
CA ASN A 81 17.47 15.74 -21.16
C ASN A 81 17.02 16.58 -19.95
N LEU A 82 16.12 15.99 -19.11
CA LEU A 82 15.61 16.62 -17.91
C LEU A 82 16.59 16.50 -16.75
N SER A 83 16.45 17.38 -15.77
CA SER A 83 17.26 17.32 -14.55
C SER A 83 17.01 16.05 -13.73
N LEU A 84 18.08 15.41 -13.26
CA LEU A 84 17.99 14.24 -12.36
C LEU A 84 17.32 14.53 -11.01
N TRP A 85 17.13 15.79 -10.65
CA TRP A 85 16.37 16.17 -9.45
C TRP A 85 14.94 15.62 -9.44
N TRP A 86 14.35 15.35 -10.60
CA TRP A 86 13.03 14.73 -10.70
C TRP A 86 12.97 13.33 -10.05
N ILE A 87 14.10 12.62 -9.97
CA ILE A 87 14.17 11.31 -9.32
C ILE A 87 13.89 11.45 -7.81
N LEU A 88 14.31 12.55 -7.18
CA LEU A 88 14.06 12.79 -5.76
C LEU A 88 12.58 12.99 -5.43
N ALA A 89 11.75 13.34 -6.41
CA ALA A 89 10.30 13.44 -6.21
C ALA A 89 9.57 12.10 -6.29
N THR A 90 10.19 11.05 -6.83
CA THR A 90 9.53 9.75 -7.05
C THR A 90 9.00 9.08 -5.79
N PRO A 91 9.60 9.22 -4.58
CA PRO A 91 9.03 8.64 -3.36
C PRO A 91 7.66 9.20 -2.97
N LEU A 92 7.30 10.40 -3.46
CA LEU A 92 5.99 11.02 -3.20
C LEU A 92 4.89 10.47 -4.10
N LEU A 93 5.22 9.86 -5.24
CA LEU A 93 4.25 9.40 -6.22
C LEU A 93 3.29 8.31 -5.69
N PRO A 94 3.71 7.32 -4.91
CA PRO A 94 2.77 6.35 -4.33
C PRO A 94 1.70 7.02 -3.47
N LEU A 95 2.09 8.00 -2.66
CA LEU A 95 1.15 8.77 -1.83
C LEU A 95 0.22 9.63 -2.68
N LEU A 96 0.76 10.32 -3.69
CA LEU A 96 -0.03 11.15 -4.59
C LEU A 96 -1.07 10.32 -5.35
N ILE A 97 -0.69 9.18 -5.89
CA ILE A 97 -1.60 8.26 -6.59
C ILE A 97 -2.69 7.78 -5.64
N TYR A 98 -2.34 7.44 -4.39
CA TYR A 98 -3.31 7.05 -3.38
C TYR A 98 -4.34 8.16 -3.12
N VAL A 99 -3.89 9.40 -2.94
CA VAL A 99 -4.76 10.56 -2.71
C VAL A 99 -5.67 10.81 -3.92
N ILE A 100 -5.13 10.72 -5.14
CA ILE A 100 -5.94 10.87 -6.37
C ILE A 100 -7.03 9.80 -6.43
N CYS A 101 -6.69 8.54 -6.18
CA CYS A 101 -7.67 7.45 -6.14
C CYS A 101 -8.75 7.69 -5.07
N TRP A 102 -8.35 8.21 -3.90
CA TRP A 102 -9.30 8.57 -2.84
C TRP A 102 -10.25 9.70 -3.25
N ILE A 103 -9.74 10.76 -3.88
CA ILE A 103 -10.57 11.87 -4.40
C ILE A 103 -11.57 11.35 -5.45
N ILE A 104 -11.13 10.47 -6.36
CA ILE A 104 -12.00 9.85 -7.36
C ILE A 104 -13.14 9.09 -6.66
N GLU A 105 -12.86 8.32 -5.60
CA GLU A 105 -13.87 7.58 -4.86
C GLU A 105 -14.81 8.47 -4.03
N ILE A 106 -14.39 9.68 -3.65
CA ILE A 106 -15.30 10.69 -3.03
C ILE A 106 -16.33 11.20 -4.05
N ILE A 107 -15.92 11.36 -5.31
CA ILE A 107 -16.77 11.89 -6.38
C ILE A 107 -17.72 10.82 -6.93
N LEU A 108 -17.31 9.54 -6.88
CA LEU A 108 -18.07 8.42 -7.40
C LEU A 108 -18.92 7.73 -6.31
N PRO A 109 -20.16 7.29 -6.62
CA PRO A 109 -20.95 6.50 -5.68
C PRO A 109 -20.32 5.11 -5.44
N PRO A 110 -20.44 4.57 -4.22
CA PRO A 110 -21.12 5.12 -3.03
C PRO A 110 -20.20 6.04 -2.22
N TYR A 111 -20.54 7.30 -2.15
CA TYR A 111 -19.70 8.40 -1.60
C TYR A 111 -19.25 8.17 -0.15
N ASN A 112 -20.07 7.52 0.69
CA ASN A 112 -19.77 7.28 2.10
C ASN A 112 -18.78 6.15 2.35
N MET A 113 -18.32 5.46 1.31
CA MET A 113 -17.38 4.34 1.38
C MET A 113 -16.08 4.59 0.61
N ALA A 114 -15.82 5.85 0.23
CA ALA A 114 -14.69 6.23 -0.62
C ALA A 114 -13.37 5.57 -0.18
N TYR A 115 -12.99 5.70 1.09
CA TYR A 115 -11.75 5.11 1.61
C TYR A 115 -11.70 3.58 1.43
N LYS A 116 -12.81 2.88 1.69
CA LYS A 116 -12.86 1.42 1.61
C LYS A 116 -12.89 0.89 0.18
N ASN A 117 -13.29 1.73 -0.77
CA ASN A 117 -13.43 1.38 -2.18
C ASN A 117 -12.18 1.69 -3.02
N ILE A 118 -11.21 2.41 -2.47
CA ILE A 118 -9.91 2.59 -3.14
C ILE A 118 -9.35 1.23 -3.52
N CYS A 119 -8.90 1.06 -4.75
CA CYS A 119 -8.41 -0.22 -5.25
C CYS A 119 -7.30 -0.84 -4.39
N PHE A 120 -6.45 -0.02 -3.78
CA PHE A 120 -5.40 -0.44 -2.85
C PHE A 120 -5.99 -1.07 -1.58
N GLU A 121 -6.94 -0.38 -0.95
CA GLU A 121 -7.64 -0.87 0.24
C GLU A 121 -8.48 -2.11 -0.08
N THR A 122 -9.12 -2.13 -1.24
CA THR A 122 -9.93 -3.27 -1.68
C THR A 122 -9.07 -4.52 -1.86
N GLU A 123 -7.89 -4.43 -2.51
CA GLU A 123 -6.95 -5.55 -2.59
C GLU A 123 -6.55 -6.04 -1.20
N ALA A 124 -6.15 -5.12 -0.30
CA ALA A 124 -5.68 -5.46 1.03
C ALA A 124 -6.78 -6.16 1.85
N ARG A 125 -7.97 -5.56 1.95
CA ARG A 125 -9.12 -6.10 2.70
C ARG A 125 -9.64 -7.42 2.14
N TYR A 126 -9.59 -7.61 0.84
CA TYR A 126 -10.01 -8.86 0.22
C TYR A 126 -9.10 -10.02 0.59
N ASN A 127 -7.81 -9.75 0.78
CA ASN A 127 -6.79 -10.77 0.92
C ASN A 127 -6.17 -10.84 2.33
N GLU A 128 -6.49 -9.94 3.25
CA GLU A 128 -5.94 -9.90 4.61
C GLU A 128 -6.22 -11.16 5.44
N ASN A 129 -7.29 -11.88 5.13
CA ASN A 129 -7.65 -13.14 5.80
C ASN A 129 -6.99 -14.39 5.17
N ASN A 130 -6.34 -14.25 4.00
CA ASN A 130 -5.71 -15.37 3.31
C ASN A 130 -4.20 -15.43 3.63
N PRO A 131 -3.73 -16.37 4.48
CA PRO A 131 -2.31 -16.49 4.85
C PRO A 131 -1.40 -16.78 3.66
N GLU A 132 -1.91 -17.45 2.61
CA GLU A 132 -1.12 -17.82 1.43
C GLU A 132 -1.02 -16.71 0.39
N TYR A 133 -1.80 -15.62 0.55
CA TYR A 133 -1.83 -14.56 -0.46
C TYR A 133 -0.44 -13.96 -0.72
N LEU A 134 0.29 -13.60 0.33
CA LEU A 134 1.63 -13.02 0.21
C LEU A 134 2.66 -13.99 -0.38
N ASN A 135 2.44 -15.30 -0.26
CA ASN A 135 3.31 -16.31 -0.88
C ASN A 135 3.12 -16.38 -2.40
N THR A 136 1.91 -16.08 -2.87
CA THR A 136 1.52 -16.12 -4.28
C THR A 136 1.56 -14.77 -4.98
N ARG A 137 1.56 -13.66 -4.20
CA ARG A 137 1.65 -12.30 -4.74
C ARG A 137 3.07 -12.03 -5.24
N LYS A 138 3.20 -11.81 -6.53
CA LYS A 138 4.47 -11.42 -7.16
C LYS A 138 4.51 -9.91 -7.33
N LEU A 139 5.70 -9.31 -7.20
CA LEU A 139 5.95 -7.91 -7.55
C LEU A 139 5.71 -7.66 -9.05
N PHE A 140 5.42 -6.43 -9.41
CA PHE A 140 5.14 -5.96 -10.77
C PHE A 140 3.97 -6.65 -11.46
N ARG A 141 3.01 -7.16 -10.67
CA ARG A 141 1.72 -7.65 -11.16
C ARG A 141 0.60 -6.62 -11.02
N PHE A 142 0.86 -5.54 -10.29
CA PHE A 142 -0.09 -4.45 -10.08
C PHE A 142 -1.50 -4.97 -9.76
N LYS A 143 -1.58 -5.93 -8.83
CA LYS A 143 -2.84 -6.66 -8.57
C LYS A 143 -3.97 -5.76 -8.11
N PHE A 144 -3.67 -4.62 -7.51
CA PHE A 144 -4.66 -3.62 -7.11
C PHE A 144 -5.50 -3.10 -8.30
N LEU A 145 -4.95 -3.08 -9.52
CA LEU A 145 -5.68 -2.64 -10.72
C LEU A 145 -6.94 -3.47 -11.01
N LYS A 146 -6.97 -4.73 -10.57
CA LYS A 146 -8.16 -5.59 -10.71
C LYS A 146 -9.35 -5.11 -9.87
N TYR A 147 -9.10 -4.25 -8.89
CA TYR A 147 -10.10 -3.78 -7.94
C TYR A 147 -10.60 -2.36 -8.24
N ILE A 148 -10.14 -1.72 -9.32
CA ILE A 148 -10.58 -0.37 -9.71
C ILE A 148 -12.09 -0.31 -9.94
N SER A 149 -12.67 -1.34 -10.59
CA SER A 149 -14.11 -1.40 -10.87
C SER A 149 -14.90 -2.29 -9.90
N ASN A 150 -14.22 -2.98 -8.99
CA ASN A 150 -14.83 -3.97 -8.10
C ASN A 150 -15.18 -3.35 -6.74
N LYS A 151 -16.25 -2.57 -6.70
CA LYS A 151 -16.73 -1.93 -5.48
C LYS A 151 -17.36 -2.95 -4.54
N LYS A 152 -16.58 -3.42 -3.58
CA LYS A 152 -16.97 -4.46 -2.62
C LYS A 152 -17.90 -3.95 -1.52
N TYR A 153 -17.88 -2.66 -1.24
CA TYR A 153 -18.66 -2.05 -0.18
C TYR A 153 -19.70 -1.11 -0.78
N PRO A 154 -20.89 -1.64 -1.19
CA PRO A 154 -21.98 -0.78 -1.62
C PRO A 154 -22.39 0.15 -0.48
N ALA A 155 -22.96 1.29 -0.82
CA ALA A 155 -23.61 2.16 0.16
C ALA A 155 -24.72 1.36 0.85
N LYS A 156 -24.77 1.39 2.18
CA LYS A 156 -25.92 0.92 2.95
C LYS A 156 -26.99 1.97 2.95
#